data_abb28d77bde09febb1cb11c7f19c59e1
#
_entry.id   abb28d77bde09febb1cb11c7f19c59e1
#
_cell.length_a   1.000
_cell.length_b   1.000
_cell.length_c   1.000
_cell.angle_alpha   90.00
_cell.angle_beta   90.00
_cell.angle_gamma   90.00
#
_symmetry.space_group_name_H-M   'P 1'
#
loop_
_entity.id
_entity.type
_entity.pdbx_description
1 polymer ?
#
loop_
_entity_poly.entity_id
_entity_poly.type
_entity_poly.pdbx_seq_one_letter_code
_entity_poly.pdbx_strand_id
1 'polypeptide(L)'
;MLKVIIILLFFSFYLPANSSPKDKIISQMKLTNNLSFNFIQTINDKSEDGKCIIEYPKKIFCDYINPNKKNLVSNGKSLVIKTSNKGSYYRYPLNKTPLEFLLDKEYLISKIEELEPRDICLLYTSPSPRD
;
A
#
# COMPACT_ATOMS: atom_id res chain seq x y z
N MET A 1 35.06 -44.23 6.23
CA MET A 1 34.04 -44.12 5.18
C MET A 1 32.67 -43.68 5.70
N LEU A 2 32.17 -44.34 6.72
CA LEU A 2 30.85 -43.98 7.30
C LEU A 2 30.77 -42.52 7.81
N LYS A 3 31.81 -42.01 8.46
CA LYS A 3 31.88 -40.62 8.96
C LYS A 3 31.89 -39.56 7.83
N VAL A 4 32.51 -39.87 6.71
CA VAL A 4 32.54 -38.92 5.55
C VAL A 4 31.19 -38.85 4.88
N ILE A 5 30.48 -39.99 4.81
CA ILE A 5 29.13 -40.06 4.22
C ILE A 5 28.10 -39.26 5.09
N ILE A 6 28.24 -39.31 6.42
CA ILE A 6 27.38 -38.55 7.34
C ILE A 6 27.61 -37.05 7.19
N ILE A 7 28.88 -36.61 7.00
CA ILE A 7 29.19 -35.18 6.78
C ILE A 7 28.63 -34.67 5.44
N LEU A 8 28.69 -35.49 4.39
CA LEU A 8 28.09 -35.14 3.09
C LEU A 8 26.58 -35.06 3.11
N LEU A 9 25.90 -35.86 3.93
CA LEU A 9 24.45 -35.79 4.12
C LEU A 9 24.02 -34.52 4.88
N PHE A 10 24.84 -34.01 5.80
CA PHE A 10 24.53 -32.77 6.53
C PHE A 10 24.70 -31.51 5.68
N PHE A 11 25.51 -31.55 4.61
CA PHE A 11 25.73 -30.40 3.71
C PHE A 11 24.63 -30.20 2.68
N SER A 12 23.75 -31.18 2.51
CA SER A 12 22.69 -31.15 1.49
C SER A 12 21.44 -30.37 1.93
N PHE A 13 21.38 -29.87 3.16
CA PHE A 13 20.16 -29.21 3.70
C PHE A 13 20.16 -27.68 3.67
N TYR A 14 21.23 -27.06 3.15
CA TYR A 14 21.27 -25.60 3.01
C TYR A 14 20.86 -25.17 1.60
N LEU A 15 19.63 -25.48 1.18
CA LEU A 15 19.02 -24.79 0.05
C LEU A 15 18.50 -23.45 0.58
N PRO A 16 19.03 -22.31 0.10
CA PRO A 16 18.45 -21.02 0.42
C PRO A 16 17.02 -21.00 -0.14
N ALA A 17 16.06 -20.87 0.73
CA ALA A 17 14.69 -20.62 0.31
C ALA A 17 14.62 -19.22 -0.32
N ASN A 18 14.80 -19.14 -1.63
CA ASN A 18 14.62 -17.91 -2.38
C ASN A 18 13.11 -17.58 -2.40
N SER A 19 12.65 -16.80 -1.43
CA SER A 19 11.32 -16.24 -1.49
C SER A 19 11.23 -15.26 -2.66
N SER A 20 10.19 -15.36 -3.49
CA SER A 20 9.98 -14.45 -4.60
C SER A 20 9.74 -13.01 -4.08
N PRO A 21 10.02 -11.96 -4.87
CA PRO A 21 9.69 -10.58 -4.51
C PRO A 21 8.22 -10.41 -4.13
N LYS A 22 7.33 -11.12 -4.80
CA LYS A 22 5.89 -11.17 -4.54
C LYS A 22 5.61 -11.68 -3.12
N ASP A 23 6.22 -12.79 -2.71
CA ASP A 23 6.04 -13.37 -1.38
C ASP A 23 6.54 -12.43 -0.27
N LYS A 24 7.62 -11.70 -0.53
CA LYS A 24 8.13 -10.68 0.39
C LYS A 24 7.14 -9.53 0.58
N ILE A 25 6.56 -9.02 -0.51
CA ILE A 25 5.55 -7.96 -0.47
C ILE A 25 4.33 -8.42 0.32
N ILE A 26 3.81 -9.61 0.03
CA ILE A 26 2.66 -10.18 0.73
C ILE A 26 2.94 -10.35 2.21
N SER A 27 4.10 -10.90 2.57
CA SER A 27 4.51 -11.08 3.97
C SER A 27 4.58 -9.74 4.70
N GLN A 28 5.18 -8.73 4.10
CA GLN A 28 5.26 -7.39 4.66
C GLN A 28 3.87 -6.78 4.84
N MET A 29 2.99 -6.90 3.85
CA MET A 29 1.62 -6.39 3.97
C MET A 29 0.84 -7.06 5.09
N LYS A 30 0.99 -8.37 5.26
CA LYS A 30 0.33 -9.12 6.36
C LYS A 30 0.74 -8.59 7.74
N LEU A 31 2.01 -8.21 7.89
CA LEU A 31 2.54 -7.67 9.14
C LEU A 31 2.27 -6.18 9.36
N THR A 32 1.96 -5.45 8.28
CA THR A 32 1.74 -4.00 8.34
C THR A 32 0.34 -3.69 8.84
N ASN A 33 0.24 -3.08 10.00
CA ASN A 33 -1.04 -2.59 10.55
C ASN A 33 -1.21 -1.09 10.34
N ASN A 34 -0.11 -0.36 10.32
CA ASN A 34 -0.09 1.08 10.13
C ASN A 34 0.88 1.44 8.99
N LEU A 35 0.49 2.39 8.17
CA LEU A 35 1.30 2.92 7.08
C LEU A 35 1.27 4.44 7.11
N SER A 36 2.43 5.08 7.02
CA SER A 36 2.54 6.53 6.92
C SER A 36 3.38 6.88 5.70
N PHE A 37 2.90 7.81 4.90
CA PHE A 37 3.58 8.25 3.68
C PHE A 37 3.26 9.70 3.33
N ASN A 38 4.19 10.33 2.65
CA ASN A 38 3.98 11.62 2.00
C ASN A 38 3.57 11.37 0.54
N PHE A 39 2.75 12.24 -0.01
CA PHE A 39 2.31 12.13 -1.39
C PHE A 39 2.34 13.48 -2.10
N ILE A 40 2.45 13.42 -3.41
CA ILE A 40 2.19 14.53 -4.31
C ILE A 40 1.15 14.02 -5.31
N GLN A 41 0.05 14.73 -5.41
CA GLN A 41 -1.07 14.40 -6.30
C GLN A 41 -1.22 15.51 -7.33
N THR A 42 -1.22 15.15 -8.60
CA THR A 42 -1.44 16.11 -9.69
C THR A 42 -2.72 15.75 -10.44
N ILE A 43 -3.64 16.67 -10.51
CA ILE A 43 -4.91 16.55 -11.24
C ILE A 43 -5.11 17.81 -12.07
N ASN A 44 -5.25 17.67 -13.38
CA ASN A 44 -5.44 18.79 -14.31
C ASN A 44 -4.42 19.92 -14.10
N ASP A 45 -3.14 19.58 -14.12
CA ASP A 45 -1.99 20.49 -13.93
C ASP A 45 -1.92 21.20 -12.56
N LYS A 46 -2.78 20.81 -11.62
CA LYS A 46 -2.72 21.29 -10.23
C LYS A 46 -2.13 20.22 -9.34
N SER A 47 -1.08 20.58 -8.64
CA SER A 47 -0.42 19.69 -7.68
C SER A 47 -0.81 20.02 -6.26
N GLU A 48 -1.10 19.01 -5.50
CA GLU A 48 -1.34 19.06 -4.06
C GLU A 48 -0.37 18.09 -3.38
N ASP A 49 0.20 18.49 -2.28
CA ASP A 49 1.05 17.64 -1.45
C ASP A 49 0.44 17.43 -0.07
N GLY A 50 0.81 16.35 0.55
CA GLY A 50 0.30 16.02 1.87
C GLY A 50 0.93 14.79 2.48
N LYS A 51 0.38 14.42 3.60
CA LYS A 51 0.76 13.24 4.36
C LYS A 51 -0.48 12.42 4.71
N CYS A 52 -0.38 11.11 4.54
CA CYS A 52 -1.41 10.17 4.97
C CYS A 52 -0.88 9.20 6.02
N ILE A 53 -1.80 8.80 6.89
CA ILE A 53 -1.62 7.69 7.83
C ILE A 53 -2.78 6.74 7.63
N ILE A 54 -2.49 5.49 7.35
CA ILE A 54 -3.47 4.40 7.25
C ILE A 54 -3.34 3.51 8.49
N GLU A 55 -4.45 3.18 9.09
CA GLU A 55 -4.58 2.14 10.11
C GLU A 55 -5.55 1.08 9.57
N TYR A 56 -5.02 -0.07 9.22
CA TYR A 56 -5.84 -1.17 8.73
C TYR A 56 -6.68 -1.79 9.86
N PRO A 57 -7.90 -2.20 9.58
CA PRO A 57 -8.63 -2.03 8.32
C PRO A 57 -9.35 -0.68 8.21
N LYS A 58 -9.38 -0.15 7.01
CA LYS A 58 -10.33 0.88 6.53
C LYS A 58 -10.29 2.26 7.19
N LYS A 59 -9.28 2.56 8.00
CA LYS A 59 -9.09 3.89 8.56
C LYS A 59 -7.98 4.62 7.86
N ILE A 60 -8.19 5.89 7.54
CA ILE A 60 -7.19 6.77 6.94
C ILE A 60 -7.37 8.19 7.48
N PHE A 61 -6.25 8.85 7.68
CA PHE A 61 -6.18 10.29 7.88
C PHE A 61 -5.16 10.87 6.92
N CYS A 62 -5.59 11.81 6.07
CA CYS A 62 -4.70 12.57 5.20
C CYS A 62 -4.81 14.05 5.50
N ASP A 63 -3.67 14.69 5.62
CA ASP A 63 -3.55 16.14 5.74
C ASP A 63 -2.92 16.69 4.46
N TYR A 64 -3.69 17.45 3.69
CA TYR A 64 -3.24 18.15 2.50
C TYR A 64 -2.71 19.53 2.91
N ILE A 65 -1.46 19.78 2.58
CA ILE A 65 -0.74 20.95 3.06
C ILE A 65 -0.89 22.12 2.10
N ASN A 66 -0.67 21.89 0.83
CA ASN A 66 -0.63 22.91 -0.20
C ASN A 66 -1.35 22.49 -1.50
N PRO A 67 -1.90 23.40 -2.28
CA PRO A 67 -2.20 24.80 -1.93
C PRO A 67 -3.45 24.93 -1.07
N ASN A 68 -4.33 23.94 -1.11
CA ASN A 68 -5.62 23.94 -0.43
C ASN A 68 -5.57 23.03 0.80
N LYS A 69 -5.49 23.62 1.95
CA LYS A 69 -5.53 22.88 3.21
C LYS A 69 -6.86 22.16 3.35
N LYS A 70 -6.83 20.84 3.30
CA LYS A 70 -7.99 19.99 3.54
C LYS A 70 -7.55 18.73 4.29
N ASN A 71 -8.46 18.16 5.03
CA ASN A 71 -8.26 16.87 5.68
C ASN A 71 -9.24 15.86 5.11
N LEU A 72 -8.74 14.64 4.92
CA LEU A 72 -9.52 13.49 4.51
C LEU A 72 -9.43 12.45 5.61
N VAL A 73 -10.58 11.99 6.11
CA VAL A 73 -10.65 11.06 7.23
C VAL A 73 -11.64 9.95 6.92
N SER A 74 -11.24 8.71 7.14
CA SER A 74 -12.18 7.58 7.18
C SER A 74 -12.13 6.88 8.54
N ASN A 75 -13.29 6.55 9.05
CA ASN A 75 -13.46 5.74 10.25
C ASN A 75 -13.80 4.27 9.96
N GLY A 76 -13.73 3.87 8.69
CA GLY A 76 -14.09 2.53 8.22
C GLY A 76 -15.51 2.42 7.63
N LYS A 77 -16.39 3.38 7.88
CA LYS A 77 -17.76 3.43 7.36
C LYS A 77 -17.99 4.64 6.46
N SER A 78 -17.52 5.78 6.91
CA SER A 78 -17.71 7.08 6.23
C SER A 78 -16.35 7.69 5.91
N LEU A 79 -16.29 8.31 4.75
CA LEU A 79 -15.20 9.18 4.33
C LEU A 79 -15.66 10.63 4.51
N VAL A 80 -14.88 11.43 5.20
CA VAL A 80 -15.14 12.86 5.42
C VAL A 80 -13.99 13.67 4.86
N ILE A 81 -14.34 14.67 4.06
CA ILE A 81 -13.39 15.66 3.54
C ILE A 81 -13.76 17.01 4.14
N LYS A 82 -12.84 17.61 4.90
CA LYS A 82 -12.99 18.93 5.49
C LYS A 82 -12.05 19.91 4.81
N THR A 83 -12.58 21.03 4.35
CA THR A 83 -11.81 22.12 3.76
C THR A 83 -11.62 23.25 4.78
N SER A 84 -10.38 23.70 4.96
CA SER A 84 -10.05 24.74 5.96
C SER A 84 -10.64 26.10 5.61
N ASN A 85 -10.71 26.43 4.33
CA ASN A 85 -11.02 27.79 3.90
C ASN A 85 -12.49 28.20 4.04
N LYS A 86 -13.39 27.24 4.19
CA LYS A 86 -14.85 27.50 4.26
C LYS A 86 -15.55 26.81 5.44
N GLY A 87 -14.82 26.07 6.25
CA GLY A 87 -15.44 25.25 7.31
C GLY A 87 -16.39 24.17 6.81
N SER A 88 -16.46 24.00 5.49
CA SER A 88 -17.33 23.01 4.85
C SER A 88 -16.75 21.61 4.96
N TYR A 89 -17.63 20.65 5.15
CA TYR A 89 -17.24 19.24 5.11
C TYR A 89 -18.21 18.45 4.24
N TYR A 90 -17.66 17.44 3.57
CA TYR A 90 -18.42 16.52 2.72
C TYR A 90 -18.28 15.12 3.30
N ARG A 91 -19.37 14.40 3.37
CA ARG A 91 -19.40 13.03 3.87
C ARG A 91 -19.89 12.07 2.79
N TYR A 92 -19.15 11.00 2.59
CA TYR A 92 -19.50 9.93 1.67
C TYR A 92 -19.47 8.59 2.39
N PRO A 93 -20.35 7.63 2.05
CA PRO A 93 -20.16 6.26 2.46
C PRO A 93 -18.85 5.72 1.87
N LEU A 94 -17.99 5.11 2.69
CA LEU A 94 -16.70 4.60 2.22
C LEU A 94 -16.85 3.58 1.09
N ASN A 95 -17.86 2.71 1.19
CA ASN A 95 -18.16 1.67 0.21
C ASN A 95 -18.66 2.20 -1.17
N LYS A 96 -18.84 3.50 -1.29
CA LYS A 96 -19.14 4.17 -2.57
C LYS A 96 -17.92 4.89 -3.14
N THR A 97 -16.77 4.72 -2.53
CA THR A 97 -15.52 5.34 -2.96
C THR A 97 -14.47 4.29 -3.30
N PRO A 98 -13.54 4.58 -4.25
CA PRO A 98 -12.43 3.67 -4.56
C PRO A 98 -11.49 3.41 -3.37
N LEU A 99 -11.51 4.29 -2.37
CA LEU A 99 -10.67 4.15 -1.17
C LEU A 99 -11.02 2.89 -0.38
N GLU A 100 -12.24 2.38 -0.46
CA GLU A 100 -12.60 1.14 0.21
C GLU A 100 -11.64 0.00 -0.14
N PHE A 101 -11.33 -0.15 -1.42
CA PHE A 101 -10.42 -1.20 -1.90
C PHE A 101 -8.98 -0.98 -1.45
N LEU A 102 -8.51 0.27 -1.47
CA LEU A 102 -7.15 0.61 -1.02
C LEU A 102 -6.97 0.44 0.49
N LEU A 103 -8.04 0.58 1.25
CA LEU A 103 -8.03 0.45 2.70
C LEU A 103 -8.39 -0.97 3.18
N ASP A 104 -8.62 -1.88 2.25
CA ASP A 104 -8.86 -3.30 2.53
C ASP A 104 -7.59 -4.10 2.25
N LYS A 105 -6.89 -4.47 3.32
CA LYS A 105 -5.62 -5.20 3.23
C LYS A 105 -5.78 -6.57 2.58
N GLU A 106 -6.84 -7.29 2.90
CA GLU A 106 -7.12 -8.62 2.33
C GLU A 106 -7.37 -8.53 0.82
N TYR A 107 -8.12 -7.53 0.40
CA TYR A 107 -8.34 -7.26 -1.02
C TYR A 107 -7.02 -6.97 -1.75
N LEU A 108 -6.16 -6.11 -1.18
CA LEU A 108 -4.86 -5.79 -1.77
C LEU A 108 -3.97 -7.03 -1.88
N ILE A 109 -3.91 -7.84 -0.84
CA ILE A 109 -3.14 -9.10 -0.85
C ILE A 109 -3.66 -10.02 -1.95
N SER A 110 -4.98 -10.22 -2.05
CA SER A 110 -5.57 -11.08 -3.08
C SER A 110 -5.23 -10.58 -4.49
N LYS A 111 -5.23 -9.27 -4.71
CA LYS A 111 -4.84 -8.70 -6.01
C LYS A 111 -3.35 -8.89 -6.32
N ILE A 112 -2.48 -8.76 -5.33
CA ILE A 112 -1.05 -9.05 -5.51
C ILE A 112 -0.83 -10.53 -5.82
N GLU A 113 -1.59 -11.43 -5.18
CA GLU A 113 -1.53 -12.86 -5.43
C GLU A 113 -1.92 -13.23 -6.87
N GLU A 114 -2.89 -12.52 -7.44
CA GLU A 114 -3.32 -12.68 -8.83
C GLU A 114 -2.29 -12.18 -9.87
N LEU A 115 -1.41 -11.23 -9.49
CA LEU A 115 -0.42 -10.65 -10.40
C LEU A 115 0.73 -11.62 -10.67
N GLU A 116 1.16 -11.67 -11.92
CA GLU A 116 2.40 -12.33 -12.28
C GLU A 116 3.62 -11.52 -11.79
N PRO A 117 4.74 -12.16 -11.41
CA PRO A 117 5.93 -11.45 -10.94
C PRO A 117 6.44 -10.37 -11.89
N ARG A 118 6.24 -10.55 -13.17
CA ARG A 118 6.58 -9.59 -14.22
C ARG A 118 5.76 -8.30 -14.12
N ASP A 119 4.48 -8.41 -13.79
CA ASP A 119 3.60 -7.26 -13.64
C ASP A 119 3.99 -6.41 -12.43
N ILE A 120 4.41 -7.05 -11.35
CA ILE A 120 4.93 -6.37 -10.16
C ILE A 120 6.19 -5.58 -10.49
N CYS A 121 7.11 -6.12 -11.26
CA CYS A 121 8.30 -5.42 -11.70
C CYS A 121 7.95 -4.20 -12.58
N LEU A 122 6.97 -4.30 -13.45
CA LEU A 122 6.50 -3.20 -14.28
C LEU A 122 5.88 -2.06 -13.45
N LEU A 123 5.18 -2.35 -12.37
CA LEU A 123 4.66 -1.35 -11.45
C LEU A 123 5.76 -0.52 -10.78
N TYR A 124 6.91 -1.15 -10.48
CA TYR A 124 8.06 -0.46 -9.90
C TYR A 124 8.90 0.32 -10.92
N THR A 125 8.94 -0.13 -12.16
CA THR A 125 9.77 0.43 -13.22
C THR A 125 8.97 1.22 -14.23
N SER A 126 7.67 1.35 -14.04
CA SER A 126 6.82 2.15 -14.93
C SER A 126 7.34 3.58 -14.95
N PRO A 127 7.77 4.07 -16.11
CA PRO A 127 8.14 5.47 -16.22
C PRO A 127 6.93 6.33 -15.90
N SER A 128 7.17 7.49 -15.30
CA SER A 128 6.12 8.48 -15.13
C SER A 128 5.40 8.67 -16.46
N PRO A 129 4.06 8.71 -16.50
CA PRO A 129 3.36 8.94 -17.74
C PRO A 129 3.83 10.27 -18.33
N ARG A 130 4.35 10.17 -19.51
CA ARG A 130 4.63 11.35 -20.26
C ARG A 130 3.39 11.79 -20.94
N ASP A 131 3.12 12.96 -20.58
CA ASP A 131 2.26 13.52 -21.36
C ASP A 131 2.18 14.09 -22.35
#